data_2daed7ad786ba40a937ed82a811547c6
#
_entry.id   2daed7ad786ba40a937ed82a811547c6
#
_cell.length_a   1.000
_cell.length_b   1.000
_cell.length_c   1.000
_cell.angle_alpha   90.00
_cell.angle_beta   90.00
_cell.angle_gamma   90.00
#
_symmetry.space_group_name_H-M   'P 1'
#
loop_
_entity.id
_entity.type
_entity.pdbx_description
1 polymer ?
#
loop_
_entity_poly.entity_id
_entity_poly.type
_entity_poly.pdbx_seq_one_letter_code
_entity_poly.pdbx_strand_id
1 'polypeptide(L)'
;MSFCEARFFEEKSSNIVVENGVAKTLGSGIISGIGIRVIVDKRWGFASTNATTPAEVDRASSDAIGGARSIAAEGVEEAVVVNQKLATDSVVHRAKMNPDDVDPEEKVRVLLELDKVARTYSDRVKDTFTTYRDAVTTAVVHNSFGTYVEEVTPRTYAYCRVISKEGSNMQTGIEYGGGVAGFEVVNRLQDEQFSRRAAEKAVKLLSARPPPTGTYTVVVDQRVGGLFMHEAFGHNCEADSVLGGQSIVADKMGEKVASDIVTIMDDPTMPKNGHFVYDHEGVKAEPHTIVRDGTLVGFLHSLESAAKMKAQPQGSARARSHQFPPIIRMSNTYLAPRDMAFEEMLGDVKRGVYLTGMNSGYVETQKGQFTCRVEQGWLIERGELQDHLRDVSINGLTLDALKNITAVGKDFKMDSPGTCGKMGQGIPTDAGAPHFRIDGIVVGGRQ
;
A
#
# COMPACT_ATOMS: atom_id res chain seq x y z
N MET A 1 1.49 14.75 33.10
CA MET A 1 0.94 14.21 31.84
C MET A 1 0.55 15.38 30.96
N SER A 2 1.09 15.45 29.74
CA SER A 2 0.83 16.53 28.78
C SER A 2 -0.06 16.10 27.61
N PHE A 3 -0.20 14.81 27.39
CA PHE A 3 -1.06 14.22 26.36
C PHE A 3 -1.56 12.85 26.78
N CYS A 4 -2.78 12.52 26.39
CA CYS A 4 -3.38 11.21 26.55
C CYS A 4 -4.28 10.92 25.34
N GLU A 5 -4.23 9.70 24.85
CA GLU A 5 -5.06 9.19 23.75
C GLU A 5 -5.53 7.78 24.11
N ALA A 6 -6.82 7.55 23.97
CA ALA A 6 -7.43 6.24 24.04
C ALA A 6 -8.00 5.90 22.66
N ARG A 7 -7.68 4.70 22.14
CA ARG A 7 -8.15 4.24 20.86
C ARG A 7 -8.80 2.87 20.98
N PHE A 8 -10.12 2.84 20.83
CA PHE A 8 -10.85 1.59 20.66
C PHE A 8 -10.70 1.08 19.22
N PHE A 9 -10.54 -0.21 19.07
CA PHE A 9 -10.44 -0.88 17.79
C PHE A 9 -11.22 -2.19 17.84
N GLU A 10 -12.07 -2.41 16.87
CA GLU A 10 -12.70 -3.70 16.60
C GLU A 10 -12.59 -4.02 15.12
N GLU A 11 -12.17 -5.22 14.79
CA GLU A 11 -12.14 -5.74 13.42
C GLU A 11 -12.80 -7.11 13.40
N LYS A 12 -13.89 -7.22 12.64
CA LYS A 12 -14.49 -8.50 12.25
C LYS A 12 -13.97 -8.85 10.88
N SER A 13 -13.44 -10.03 10.69
CA SER A 13 -12.84 -10.42 9.43
C SER A 13 -13.11 -11.84 9.04
N SER A 14 -13.14 -12.12 7.73
CA SER A 14 -13.13 -13.49 7.20
C SER A 14 -12.02 -13.67 6.15
N ASN A 15 -11.53 -14.90 6.04
CA ASN A 15 -10.54 -15.30 5.07
C ASN A 15 -10.89 -16.67 4.50
N ILE A 16 -10.99 -16.76 3.19
CA ILE A 16 -11.29 -17.99 2.47
C ILE A 16 -10.19 -18.24 1.46
N VAL A 17 -9.70 -19.48 1.41
CA VAL A 17 -8.69 -19.93 0.47
C VAL A 17 -9.21 -21.15 -0.28
N VAL A 18 -9.21 -21.07 -1.59
CA VAL A 18 -9.50 -22.18 -2.51
C VAL A 18 -8.23 -22.53 -3.26
N GLU A 19 -7.84 -23.78 -3.21
CA GLU A 19 -6.69 -24.33 -3.95
C GLU A 19 -7.17 -25.52 -4.81
N ASN A 20 -6.92 -25.45 -6.10
CA ASN A 20 -7.20 -26.54 -7.04
C ASN A 20 -8.63 -27.10 -6.94
N GLY A 21 -9.62 -26.22 -6.79
CA GLY A 21 -11.03 -26.57 -6.68
C GLY A 21 -11.47 -27.06 -5.31
N VAL A 22 -10.63 -26.92 -4.27
CA VAL A 22 -10.94 -27.33 -2.89
C VAL A 22 -10.82 -26.14 -1.95
N ALA A 23 -11.88 -25.85 -1.18
CA ALA A 23 -11.82 -24.89 -0.10
C ALA A 23 -10.92 -25.44 1.03
N LYS A 24 -9.74 -24.84 1.21
CA LYS A 24 -8.73 -25.26 2.18
C LYS A 24 -8.84 -24.52 3.51
N THR A 25 -9.27 -23.27 3.45
CA THR A 25 -9.39 -22.42 4.63
C THR A 25 -10.73 -21.70 4.60
N LEU A 26 -11.42 -21.75 5.71
CA LEU A 26 -12.56 -20.90 6.03
C LEU A 26 -12.33 -20.40 7.45
N GLY A 27 -11.83 -19.19 7.58
CA GLY A 27 -11.51 -18.55 8.85
C GLY A 27 -12.34 -17.31 9.07
N SER A 28 -12.79 -17.09 10.28
CA SER A 28 -13.35 -15.81 10.74
C SER A 28 -12.77 -15.47 12.10
N GLY A 29 -12.73 -14.19 12.42
CA GLY A 29 -12.18 -13.74 13.69
C GLY A 29 -12.65 -12.34 14.06
N ILE A 30 -12.57 -12.06 15.34
CA ILE A 30 -12.80 -10.72 15.91
C ILE A 30 -11.55 -10.35 16.71
N ILE A 31 -11.00 -9.17 16.40
CA ILE A 31 -9.97 -8.54 17.22
C ILE A 31 -10.61 -7.30 17.82
N SER A 32 -10.61 -7.16 19.14
CA SER A 32 -11.19 -5.99 19.80
C SER A 32 -10.38 -5.60 21.04
N GLY A 33 -10.31 -4.31 21.34
CA GLY A 33 -9.65 -3.80 22.53
C GLY A 33 -9.36 -2.32 22.47
N ILE A 34 -8.61 -1.84 23.49
CA ILE A 34 -8.26 -0.43 23.66
C ILE A 34 -6.74 -0.31 23.78
N GLY A 35 -6.16 0.57 22.97
CA GLY A 35 -4.79 1.05 23.11
C GLY A 35 -4.78 2.43 23.77
N ILE A 36 -3.91 2.62 24.76
CA ILE A 36 -3.76 3.86 25.51
C ILE A 36 -2.33 4.35 25.34
N ARG A 37 -2.20 5.60 24.89
CA ARG A 37 -0.93 6.27 24.69
C ARG A 37 -0.88 7.58 25.49
N VAL A 38 0.22 7.79 26.21
CA VAL A 38 0.36 8.97 27.08
C VAL A 38 1.72 9.61 26.89
N ILE A 39 1.82 10.93 27.13
CA ILE A 39 3.09 11.61 27.37
C ILE A 39 3.14 12.04 28.84
N VAL A 40 4.07 11.46 29.58
CA VAL A 40 4.33 11.79 30.99
C VAL A 40 5.83 12.15 31.13
N ASP A 41 6.10 13.29 31.74
CA ASP A 41 7.45 13.79 31.94
C ASP A 41 8.30 13.77 30.65
N LYS A 42 7.64 14.19 29.54
CA LYS A 42 8.18 14.23 28.18
C LYS A 42 8.62 12.86 27.63
N ARG A 43 7.98 11.77 28.04
CA ARG A 43 8.22 10.40 27.58
C ARG A 43 6.94 9.75 27.14
N TRP A 44 6.99 8.99 26.04
CA TRP A 44 5.89 8.18 25.60
C TRP A 44 5.71 6.95 26.49
N GLY A 45 4.47 6.65 26.82
CA GLY A 45 4.05 5.37 27.37
C GLY A 45 2.90 4.82 26.55
N PHE A 46 2.87 3.51 26.41
CA PHE A 46 1.83 2.78 25.69
C PHE A 46 1.49 1.50 26.41
N ALA A 47 0.19 1.22 26.52
CA ALA A 47 -0.33 -0.08 26.93
C ALA A 47 -1.62 -0.37 26.19
N SER A 48 -2.01 -1.65 26.14
CA SER A 48 -3.26 -2.07 25.50
C SER A 48 -3.95 -3.17 26.31
N THR A 49 -5.25 -3.28 26.12
CA THR A 49 -6.08 -4.33 26.72
C THR A 49 -7.13 -4.82 25.72
N ASN A 50 -7.41 -6.11 25.73
CA ASN A 50 -8.50 -6.70 24.96
C ASN A 50 -9.87 -6.54 25.66
N ALA A 51 -9.88 -6.16 26.94
CA ALA A 51 -11.10 -5.96 27.70
C ALA A 51 -11.47 -4.46 27.76
N THR A 52 -12.76 -4.19 27.64
CA THR A 52 -13.30 -2.82 27.61
C THR A 52 -13.99 -2.42 28.92
N THR A 53 -13.76 -3.17 30.01
CA THR A 53 -14.30 -2.81 31.34
C THR A 53 -13.52 -1.62 31.93
N PRO A 54 -14.17 -0.76 32.72
CA PRO A 54 -13.50 0.39 33.35
C PRO A 54 -12.24 0.00 34.14
N ALA A 55 -12.28 -1.10 34.90
CA ALA A 55 -11.13 -1.57 35.69
C ALA A 55 -9.92 -1.94 34.83
N GLU A 56 -10.14 -2.58 33.67
CA GLU A 56 -9.06 -2.94 32.75
C GLU A 56 -8.52 -1.73 31.99
N VAL A 57 -9.36 -0.75 31.67
CA VAL A 57 -8.94 0.52 31.09
C VAL A 57 -8.10 1.32 32.09
N ASP A 58 -8.50 1.37 33.36
CA ASP A 58 -7.73 2.02 34.43
C ASP A 58 -6.38 1.34 34.65
N ARG A 59 -6.32 0.00 34.60
CA ARG A 59 -5.09 -0.77 34.67
C ARG A 59 -4.17 -0.45 33.49
N ALA A 60 -4.66 -0.53 32.26
CA ALA A 60 -3.88 -0.21 31.07
C ALA A 60 -3.39 1.25 31.07
N SER A 61 -4.19 2.19 31.57
CA SER A 61 -3.80 3.59 31.76
C SER A 61 -2.63 3.72 32.74
N SER A 62 -2.71 3.00 33.86
CA SER A 62 -1.65 2.96 34.89
C SER A 62 -0.37 2.32 34.34
N ASP A 63 -0.50 1.25 33.55
CA ASP A 63 0.64 0.58 32.89
C ASP A 63 1.32 1.52 31.86
N ALA A 64 0.54 2.25 31.05
CA ALA A 64 1.07 3.23 30.12
C ALA A 64 1.83 4.36 30.84
N ILE A 65 1.27 4.91 31.93
CA ILE A 65 1.91 5.94 32.76
C ILE A 65 3.19 5.40 33.42
N GLY A 66 3.13 4.18 33.98
CA GLY A 66 4.29 3.50 34.56
C GLY A 66 5.39 3.27 33.55
N GLY A 67 5.05 2.81 32.33
CA GLY A 67 5.96 2.64 31.22
C GLY A 67 6.68 3.95 30.85
N ALA A 68 5.95 5.05 30.70
CA ALA A 68 6.53 6.36 30.42
C ALA A 68 7.54 6.80 31.48
N ARG A 69 7.20 6.61 32.77
CA ARG A 69 8.06 6.98 33.91
C ARG A 69 9.29 6.08 34.07
N SER A 70 9.26 4.86 33.58
CA SER A 70 10.36 3.92 33.66
C SER A 70 11.49 4.23 32.65
N ILE A 71 11.22 5.05 31.63
CA ILE A 71 12.22 5.44 30.62
C ILE A 71 13.21 6.42 31.24
N ALA A 72 14.52 6.07 31.24
CA ALA A 72 15.58 6.96 31.69
C ALA A 72 15.56 8.30 30.95
N ALA A 73 15.85 9.39 31.68
CA ALA A 73 15.85 10.73 31.08
C ALA A 73 17.04 10.97 30.14
N GLU A 74 18.15 10.27 30.38
CA GLU A 74 19.41 10.46 29.67
C GLU A 74 19.41 9.77 28.30
N GLY A 75 19.73 10.51 27.24
CA GLY A 75 19.88 9.98 25.88
C GLY A 75 18.58 9.67 25.12
N VAL A 76 17.41 9.96 25.69
CA VAL A 76 16.11 9.79 25.00
C VAL A 76 15.55 11.14 24.57
N GLU A 77 15.19 11.25 23.30
CA GLU A 77 14.56 12.45 22.74
C GLU A 77 13.22 12.74 23.44
N GLU A 78 12.95 14.02 23.72
CA GLU A 78 11.73 14.43 24.37
C GLU A 78 10.51 14.20 23.46
N ALA A 79 9.47 13.57 24.00
CA ALA A 79 8.19 13.41 23.34
C ALA A 79 7.41 14.74 23.36
N VAL A 80 6.98 15.17 22.20
CA VAL A 80 6.19 16.39 21.98
C VAL A 80 5.15 16.13 20.90
N VAL A 81 3.98 16.71 21.01
CA VAL A 81 2.93 16.66 19.99
C VAL A 81 2.42 18.07 19.69
N VAL A 82 2.09 18.29 18.42
CA VAL A 82 1.41 19.53 18.02
C VAL A 82 -0.06 19.44 18.42
N ASN A 83 -0.63 20.58 18.85
CA ASN A 83 -2.07 20.68 19.07
C ASN A 83 -2.78 20.60 17.71
N GLN A 84 -3.81 19.77 17.63
CA GLN A 84 -4.59 19.58 16.42
C GLN A 84 -5.94 20.32 16.50
N LYS A 85 -6.55 20.54 15.33
CA LYS A 85 -7.93 21.03 15.24
C LYS A 85 -8.88 19.99 15.84
N LEU A 86 -9.73 20.45 16.76
CA LEU A 86 -10.76 19.60 17.37
C LEU A 86 -11.67 18.98 16.30
N ALA A 87 -11.94 17.70 16.44
CA ALA A 87 -12.92 16.99 15.64
C ALA A 87 -13.87 16.18 16.55
N THR A 88 -15.16 16.27 16.26
CA THR A 88 -16.18 15.37 16.81
C THR A 88 -16.99 14.88 15.63
N ASP A 89 -16.81 13.61 15.26
CA ASP A 89 -17.41 13.06 14.04
C ASP A 89 -17.66 11.55 14.17
N SER A 90 -18.61 11.05 13.39
CA SER A 90 -18.88 9.63 13.23
C SER A 90 -19.09 9.33 11.76
N VAL A 91 -18.21 8.52 11.19
CA VAL A 91 -18.13 8.20 9.78
C VAL A 91 -18.44 6.74 9.57
N VAL A 92 -19.37 6.43 8.67
CA VAL A 92 -19.69 5.05 8.29
C VAL A 92 -19.56 4.93 6.78
N HIS A 93 -18.55 4.20 6.33
CA HIS A 93 -18.41 3.84 4.91
C HIS A 93 -19.40 2.73 4.58
N ARG A 94 -20.28 2.99 3.61
CA ARG A 94 -21.33 2.04 3.22
C ARG A 94 -20.84 1.14 2.10
N ALA A 95 -20.82 -0.16 2.36
CA ALA A 95 -20.75 -1.18 1.33
C ALA A 95 -22.13 -1.40 0.68
N LYS A 96 -22.16 -1.75 -0.60
CA LYS A 96 -23.42 -2.16 -1.26
C LYS A 96 -23.89 -3.52 -0.75
N MET A 97 -22.95 -4.41 -0.47
CA MET A 97 -23.17 -5.74 0.12
C MET A 97 -22.22 -5.87 1.31
N ASN A 98 -22.75 -5.56 2.52
CA ASN A 98 -21.93 -5.65 3.72
C ASN A 98 -21.38 -7.09 3.86
N PRO A 99 -20.06 -7.28 4.04
CA PRO A 99 -19.48 -8.62 4.19
C PRO A 99 -20.11 -9.46 5.30
N ASP A 100 -20.53 -8.85 6.41
CA ASP A 100 -21.13 -9.55 7.54
C ASP A 100 -22.53 -10.12 7.21
N ASP A 101 -23.21 -9.56 6.20
CA ASP A 101 -24.55 -9.97 5.78
C ASP A 101 -24.52 -11.06 4.69
N VAL A 102 -23.34 -11.43 4.18
CA VAL A 102 -23.18 -12.44 3.13
C VAL A 102 -22.88 -13.80 3.75
N ASP A 103 -23.71 -14.78 3.42
CA ASP A 103 -23.54 -16.17 3.89
C ASP A 103 -22.14 -16.70 3.55
N PRO A 104 -21.41 -17.29 4.52
CA PRO A 104 -20.11 -17.90 4.25
C PRO A 104 -20.13 -18.96 3.14
N GLU A 105 -21.22 -19.71 2.98
CA GLU A 105 -21.37 -20.70 1.91
C GLU A 105 -21.43 -20.02 0.52
N GLU A 106 -22.08 -18.87 0.43
CA GLU A 106 -22.12 -18.05 -0.79
C GLU A 106 -20.72 -17.53 -1.14
N LYS A 107 -19.97 -17.02 -0.17
CA LYS A 107 -18.58 -16.58 -0.37
C LYS A 107 -17.71 -17.73 -0.91
N VAL A 108 -17.81 -18.92 -0.31
CA VAL A 108 -17.09 -20.12 -0.77
C VAL A 108 -17.51 -20.52 -2.18
N ARG A 109 -18.81 -20.53 -2.47
CA ARG A 109 -19.34 -20.87 -3.79
C ARG A 109 -18.77 -19.98 -4.89
N VAL A 110 -18.78 -18.68 -4.69
CA VAL A 110 -18.24 -17.72 -5.67
C VAL A 110 -16.72 -17.92 -5.86
N LEU A 111 -15.97 -18.17 -4.80
CA LEU A 111 -14.53 -18.44 -4.92
C LEU A 111 -14.23 -19.75 -5.65
N LEU A 112 -15.01 -20.81 -5.44
CA LEU A 112 -14.91 -22.06 -6.19
C LEU A 112 -15.17 -21.84 -7.69
N GLU A 113 -16.11 -20.99 -8.05
CA GLU A 113 -16.39 -20.62 -9.44
C GLU A 113 -15.22 -19.85 -10.05
N LEU A 114 -14.65 -18.85 -9.35
CA LEU A 114 -13.48 -18.10 -9.79
C LEU A 114 -12.26 -19.04 -9.98
N ASP A 115 -12.00 -19.93 -9.04
CA ASP A 115 -10.95 -20.94 -9.14
C ASP A 115 -11.17 -21.87 -10.34
N LYS A 116 -12.40 -22.34 -10.55
CA LYS A 116 -12.77 -23.20 -11.68
C LYS A 116 -12.45 -22.53 -13.02
N VAL A 117 -12.79 -21.23 -13.17
CA VAL A 117 -12.50 -20.46 -14.39
C VAL A 117 -11.00 -20.44 -14.66
N ALA A 118 -10.16 -20.20 -13.65
CA ALA A 118 -8.72 -20.22 -13.80
C ALA A 118 -8.18 -21.62 -14.14
N ARG A 119 -8.62 -22.63 -13.36
CA ARG A 119 -8.13 -24.02 -13.46
C ARG A 119 -8.47 -24.68 -14.78
N THR A 120 -9.62 -24.39 -15.37
CA THR A 120 -10.07 -24.99 -16.63
C THR A 120 -9.67 -24.21 -17.88
N TYR A 121 -8.89 -23.11 -17.72
CA TYR A 121 -8.47 -22.26 -18.83
C TYR A 121 -7.59 -23.01 -19.84
N SER A 122 -6.69 -23.85 -19.39
CA SER A 122 -5.77 -24.65 -20.22
C SER A 122 -5.28 -25.87 -19.46
N ASP A 123 -4.97 -26.95 -20.16
CA ASP A 123 -4.29 -28.14 -19.62
C ASP A 123 -2.87 -27.86 -19.10
N ARG A 124 -2.26 -26.72 -19.50
CA ARG A 124 -0.99 -26.23 -18.98
C ARG A 124 -1.10 -25.59 -17.58
N VAL A 125 -2.28 -25.23 -17.13
CA VAL A 125 -2.51 -24.81 -15.73
C VAL A 125 -2.34 -26.01 -14.82
N LYS A 126 -1.46 -25.89 -13.80
CA LYS A 126 -1.12 -26.98 -12.87
C LYS A 126 -1.55 -26.70 -11.45
N ASP A 127 -1.62 -25.42 -11.10
CA ASP A 127 -1.97 -25.02 -9.73
C ASP A 127 -2.74 -23.70 -9.74
N THR A 128 -3.78 -23.62 -8.91
CA THR A 128 -4.60 -22.43 -8.72
C THR A 128 -4.75 -22.13 -7.23
N PHE A 129 -4.65 -20.86 -6.89
CA PHE A 129 -4.81 -20.36 -5.54
C PHE A 129 -5.65 -19.10 -5.57
N THR A 130 -6.88 -19.19 -5.11
CA THR A 130 -7.81 -18.06 -5.06
C THR A 130 -8.15 -17.73 -3.62
N THR A 131 -7.95 -16.49 -3.22
CA THR A 131 -8.17 -16.01 -1.85
C THR A 131 -9.19 -14.88 -1.85
N TYR A 132 -10.03 -14.90 -0.85
CA TYR A 132 -10.92 -13.82 -0.46
C TYR A 132 -10.61 -13.41 0.97
N ARG A 133 -10.60 -12.12 1.23
CA ARG A 133 -10.54 -11.53 2.55
C ARG A 133 -11.49 -10.36 2.65
N ASP A 134 -12.21 -10.30 3.74
CA ASP A 134 -12.94 -9.10 4.15
C ASP A 134 -12.62 -8.71 5.58
N ALA A 135 -12.88 -7.46 5.89
CA ALA A 135 -12.86 -6.95 7.25
C ALA A 135 -13.83 -5.76 7.37
N VAL A 136 -14.55 -5.70 8.48
CA VAL A 136 -15.25 -4.50 8.92
C VAL A 136 -14.55 -4.00 10.17
N THR A 137 -13.93 -2.84 10.05
CA THR A 137 -13.14 -2.24 11.13
C THR A 137 -13.89 -1.06 11.72
N THR A 138 -14.05 -1.03 13.04
CA THR A 138 -14.49 0.15 13.82
C THR A 138 -13.28 0.69 14.58
N ALA A 139 -12.93 1.92 14.33
CA ALA A 139 -11.89 2.65 15.07
C ALA A 139 -12.48 3.88 15.73
N VAL A 140 -12.27 4.03 17.06
CA VAL A 140 -12.66 5.23 17.80
C VAL A 140 -11.41 5.83 18.42
N VAL A 141 -11.19 7.12 18.20
CA VAL A 141 -10.08 7.87 18.78
C VAL A 141 -10.63 8.96 19.68
N HIS A 142 -10.18 8.98 20.92
CA HIS A 142 -10.45 10.05 21.86
C HIS A 142 -9.15 10.51 22.52
N ASN A 143 -8.88 11.81 22.53
CA ASN A 143 -7.65 12.34 23.11
C ASN A 143 -7.87 13.54 24.01
N SER A 144 -6.83 13.90 24.77
CA SER A 144 -6.85 14.99 25.74
C SER A 144 -6.98 16.39 25.14
N PHE A 145 -6.91 16.54 23.83
CA PHE A 145 -7.23 17.79 23.13
C PHE A 145 -8.75 17.97 22.94
N GLY A 146 -9.55 16.92 23.23
CA GLY A 146 -11.01 16.92 23.10
C GLY A 146 -11.51 16.35 21.76
N THR A 147 -10.64 15.80 20.94
CA THR A 147 -11.06 15.07 19.72
C THR A 147 -11.78 13.79 20.11
N TYR A 148 -12.92 13.53 19.46
CA TYR A 148 -13.64 12.27 19.48
C TYR A 148 -14.09 11.94 18.06
N VAL A 149 -13.52 10.91 17.45
CA VAL A 149 -13.88 10.47 16.11
C VAL A 149 -14.10 8.96 16.10
N GLU A 150 -15.12 8.55 15.36
CA GLU A 150 -15.45 7.16 15.11
C GLU A 150 -15.49 6.92 13.60
N GLU A 151 -14.85 5.85 13.12
CA GLU A 151 -14.88 5.48 11.72
C GLU A 151 -15.12 3.98 11.56
N VAL A 152 -16.16 3.62 10.79
CA VAL A 152 -16.49 2.23 10.42
C VAL A 152 -16.18 2.02 8.96
N THR A 153 -15.27 1.07 8.67
CA THR A 153 -14.75 0.87 7.33
C THR A 153 -14.80 -0.61 6.91
N PRO A 154 -15.66 -0.97 5.94
CA PRO A 154 -15.60 -2.28 5.30
C PRO A 154 -14.49 -2.30 4.25
N ARG A 155 -13.73 -3.39 4.18
CA ARG A 155 -12.74 -3.66 3.13
C ARG A 155 -12.88 -5.07 2.62
N THR A 156 -12.79 -5.21 1.30
CA THR A 156 -12.78 -6.52 0.64
C THR A 156 -11.62 -6.60 -0.32
N TYR A 157 -10.96 -7.76 -0.34
CA TYR A 157 -9.83 -8.05 -1.19
C TYR A 157 -9.93 -9.46 -1.75
N ALA A 158 -9.67 -9.62 -3.04
CA ALA A 158 -9.54 -10.92 -3.68
C ALA A 158 -8.24 -11.01 -4.49
N TYR A 159 -7.69 -12.21 -4.53
CA TYR A 159 -6.43 -12.52 -5.18
C TYR A 159 -6.51 -13.87 -5.85
N CYS A 160 -6.04 -13.97 -7.09
CA CYS A 160 -5.92 -15.22 -7.82
C CYS A 160 -4.50 -15.38 -8.36
N ARG A 161 -3.85 -16.47 -8.00
CA ARG A 161 -2.57 -16.90 -8.54
C ARG A 161 -2.74 -18.22 -9.27
N VAL A 162 -2.19 -18.25 -10.48
CA VAL A 162 -2.19 -19.42 -11.35
C VAL A 162 -0.76 -19.78 -11.70
N ILE A 163 -0.42 -21.05 -11.55
CA ILE A 163 0.86 -21.60 -12.01
C ILE A 163 0.61 -22.47 -13.23
N SER A 164 1.27 -22.14 -14.33
CA SER A 164 1.30 -22.94 -15.55
C SER A 164 2.66 -23.61 -15.72
N LYS A 165 2.70 -24.74 -16.41
CA LYS A 165 3.93 -25.54 -16.64
C LYS A 165 3.97 -26.15 -18.03
N GLU A 166 5.16 -26.09 -18.65
CA GLU A 166 5.49 -26.79 -19.88
C GLU A 166 6.95 -27.30 -19.79
N GLY A 167 7.12 -28.62 -19.74
CA GLY A 167 8.43 -29.22 -19.45
C GLY A 167 8.94 -28.79 -18.06
N SER A 168 10.12 -28.19 -18.00
CA SER A 168 10.72 -27.62 -16.80
C SER A 168 10.34 -26.14 -16.56
N ASN A 169 9.74 -25.47 -17.55
CA ASN A 169 9.35 -24.07 -17.45
C ASN A 169 8.06 -23.94 -16.65
N MET A 170 8.10 -23.14 -15.57
CA MET A 170 6.94 -22.83 -14.72
C MET A 170 6.77 -21.33 -14.66
N GLN A 171 5.56 -20.85 -14.92
CA GLN A 171 5.23 -19.43 -14.93
C GLN A 171 4.01 -19.15 -14.08
N THR A 172 4.00 -17.94 -13.52
CA THR A 172 2.94 -17.51 -12.60
C THR A 172 2.21 -16.30 -13.21
N GLY A 173 0.90 -16.36 -13.20
CA GLY A 173 0.05 -15.20 -13.48
C GLY A 173 -0.74 -14.82 -12.24
N ILE A 174 -0.84 -13.52 -11.97
CA ILE A 174 -1.50 -12.98 -10.80
C ILE A 174 -2.52 -11.93 -11.22
N GLU A 175 -3.67 -11.98 -10.57
CA GLU A 175 -4.63 -10.88 -10.54
C GLU A 175 -5.13 -10.66 -9.12
N TYR A 176 -5.37 -9.40 -8.80
CA TYR A 176 -5.90 -9.00 -7.50
C TYR A 176 -6.75 -7.75 -7.64
N GLY A 177 -7.62 -7.54 -6.68
CA GLY A 177 -8.45 -6.35 -6.60
C GLY A 177 -9.10 -6.23 -5.24
N GLY A 178 -9.46 -5.02 -4.86
CA GLY A 178 -10.05 -4.76 -3.55
C GLY A 178 -10.28 -3.28 -3.32
N GLY A 179 -10.55 -2.93 -2.07
CA GLY A 179 -10.72 -1.56 -1.63
C GLY A 179 -11.70 -1.41 -0.48
N VAL A 180 -12.01 -0.16 -0.16
CA VAL A 180 -13.07 0.20 0.79
C VAL A 180 -14.43 -0.06 0.13
N ALA A 181 -14.92 -1.28 0.29
CA ALA A 181 -16.15 -1.79 -0.28
C ALA A 181 -16.52 -3.12 0.38
N GLY A 182 -17.70 -3.67 0.06
CA GLY A 182 -18.14 -4.98 0.52
C GLY A 182 -17.96 -6.08 -0.51
N PHE A 183 -18.79 -7.12 -0.38
CA PHE A 183 -18.72 -8.31 -1.24
C PHE A 183 -18.99 -8.02 -2.73
N GLU A 184 -19.60 -6.90 -3.07
CA GLU A 184 -19.78 -6.45 -4.46
C GLU A 184 -18.46 -6.34 -5.25
N VAL A 185 -17.32 -6.21 -4.57
CA VAL A 185 -15.98 -6.27 -5.21
C VAL A 185 -15.77 -7.60 -5.91
N VAL A 186 -16.16 -8.70 -5.28
CA VAL A 186 -15.95 -10.06 -5.83
C VAL A 186 -16.81 -10.25 -7.08
N ASN A 187 -18.07 -9.78 -7.04
CA ASN A 187 -18.96 -9.83 -8.20
C ASN A 187 -18.40 -9.05 -9.39
N ARG A 188 -17.88 -7.83 -9.13
CA ARG A 188 -17.20 -7.04 -10.15
C ARG A 188 -16.00 -7.76 -10.75
N LEU A 189 -15.12 -8.34 -9.92
CA LEU A 189 -13.94 -9.07 -10.39
C LEU A 189 -14.32 -10.31 -11.19
N GLN A 190 -15.46 -10.96 -10.89
CA GLN A 190 -16.01 -12.06 -11.68
C GLN A 190 -16.44 -11.57 -13.08
N ASP A 191 -17.19 -10.47 -13.15
CA ASP A 191 -17.63 -9.85 -14.41
C ASP A 191 -16.43 -9.42 -15.28
N GLU A 192 -15.37 -8.91 -14.65
CA GLU A 192 -14.10 -8.51 -15.29
C GLU A 192 -13.21 -9.71 -15.68
N GLN A 193 -13.67 -10.94 -15.51
CA GLN A 193 -12.91 -12.17 -15.81
C GLN A 193 -11.54 -12.26 -15.14
N PHE A 194 -11.43 -11.74 -13.96
CA PHE A 194 -10.22 -11.62 -13.16
C PHE A 194 -9.40 -12.94 -13.08
N SER A 195 -10.01 -14.07 -12.74
CA SER A 195 -9.32 -15.38 -12.65
C SER A 195 -8.85 -15.88 -14.02
N ARG A 196 -9.64 -15.61 -15.08
CA ARG A 196 -9.26 -15.93 -16.45
C ARG A 196 -8.01 -15.15 -16.87
N ARG A 197 -7.94 -13.84 -16.55
CA ARG A 197 -6.73 -13.03 -16.85
C ARG A 197 -5.48 -13.57 -16.16
N ALA A 198 -5.58 -14.01 -14.90
CA ALA A 198 -4.46 -14.64 -14.19
C ALA A 198 -3.97 -15.90 -14.92
N ALA A 199 -4.90 -16.78 -15.33
CA ALA A 199 -4.58 -17.99 -16.06
C ALA A 199 -3.97 -17.69 -17.46
N GLU A 200 -4.54 -16.73 -18.17
CA GLU A 200 -4.04 -16.28 -19.47
C GLU A 200 -2.60 -15.77 -19.39
N LYS A 201 -2.28 -14.92 -18.40
CA LYS A 201 -0.91 -14.45 -18.13
C LYS A 201 0.03 -15.62 -17.90
N ALA A 202 -0.30 -16.53 -16.97
CA ALA A 202 0.53 -17.67 -16.65
C ALA A 202 0.85 -18.53 -17.89
N VAL A 203 -0.14 -18.78 -18.75
CA VAL A 203 0.01 -19.60 -19.96
C VAL A 203 0.82 -18.85 -21.03
N LYS A 204 0.57 -17.56 -21.26
CA LYS A 204 1.33 -16.75 -22.23
C LYS A 204 2.81 -16.63 -21.85
N LEU A 205 3.12 -16.52 -20.58
CA LEU A 205 4.49 -16.42 -20.09
C LEU A 205 5.33 -17.69 -20.33
N LEU A 206 4.72 -18.86 -20.56
CA LEU A 206 5.45 -20.07 -20.92
C LEU A 206 6.21 -19.94 -22.23
N SER A 207 5.71 -19.17 -23.19
CA SER A 207 6.35 -18.89 -24.47
C SER A 207 7.20 -17.60 -24.48
N ALA A 208 7.18 -16.84 -23.38
CA ALA A 208 7.94 -15.61 -23.27
C ALA A 208 9.45 -15.89 -23.10
N ARG A 209 10.29 -14.93 -23.54
CA ARG A 209 11.76 -15.01 -23.49
C ARG A 209 12.28 -14.40 -22.16
N PRO A 210 13.48 -14.80 -21.71
CA PRO A 210 14.20 -14.04 -20.69
C PRO A 210 14.48 -12.61 -21.16
N PRO A 211 14.54 -11.62 -20.22
CA PRO A 211 14.83 -10.25 -20.59
C PRO A 211 16.29 -10.07 -21.05
N PRO A 212 16.56 -9.04 -21.83
CA PRO A 212 17.94 -8.63 -22.09
C PRO A 212 18.56 -8.07 -20.80
N THR A 213 19.87 -8.24 -20.64
CA THR A 213 20.61 -7.64 -19.53
C THR A 213 21.29 -6.35 -19.98
N GLY A 214 21.16 -5.29 -19.21
CA GLY A 214 21.80 -4.00 -19.52
C GLY A 214 20.98 -2.79 -19.05
N THR A 215 21.38 -1.63 -19.53
CA THR A 215 20.69 -0.35 -19.25
C THR A 215 19.76 0.00 -20.41
N TYR A 216 18.51 0.28 -20.10
CA TYR A 216 17.45 0.53 -21.08
C TYR A 216 16.60 1.74 -20.69
N THR A 217 15.95 2.31 -21.71
CA THR A 217 14.72 3.09 -21.52
C THR A 217 13.60 2.12 -21.16
N VAL A 218 12.91 2.40 -20.07
CA VAL A 218 11.81 1.56 -19.56
C VAL A 218 10.52 2.37 -19.57
N VAL A 219 9.46 1.82 -20.16
CA VAL A 219 8.09 2.31 -20.02
C VAL A 219 7.37 1.38 -19.04
N VAL A 220 6.67 1.92 -18.08
CA VAL A 220 5.96 1.13 -17.06
C VAL A 220 4.47 1.40 -17.08
N ASP A 221 3.68 0.35 -16.77
CA ASP A 221 2.24 0.49 -16.59
C ASP A 221 1.87 1.10 -15.22
N GLN A 222 0.58 1.27 -15.01
CA GLN A 222 0.03 1.88 -13.80
C GLN A 222 0.34 1.09 -12.53
N ARG A 223 0.42 -0.24 -12.60
CA ARG A 223 0.71 -1.11 -11.45
C ARG A 223 2.19 -1.07 -11.08
N VAL A 224 3.07 -1.21 -12.06
CA VAL A 224 4.52 -1.07 -11.83
C VAL A 224 4.83 0.34 -11.34
N GLY A 225 4.25 1.34 -11.99
CA GLY A 225 4.45 2.74 -11.65
C GLY A 225 3.96 3.12 -10.27
N GLY A 226 2.75 2.71 -9.91
CA GLY A 226 2.20 2.98 -8.59
C GLY A 226 3.03 2.37 -7.47
N LEU A 227 3.37 1.09 -7.60
CA LEU A 227 4.17 0.42 -6.58
C LEU A 227 5.61 0.96 -6.55
N PHE A 228 6.18 1.38 -7.69
CA PHE A 228 7.46 2.07 -7.73
C PHE A 228 7.42 3.38 -6.91
N MET A 229 6.37 4.20 -7.05
CA MET A 229 6.23 5.42 -6.26
C MET A 229 6.09 5.13 -4.76
N HIS A 230 5.34 4.10 -4.39
CA HIS A 230 5.17 3.67 -3.01
C HIS A 230 6.49 3.18 -2.41
N GLU A 231 7.12 2.18 -3.03
CA GLU A 231 8.29 1.49 -2.49
C GLU A 231 9.56 2.35 -2.62
N ALA A 232 9.85 2.83 -3.83
CA ALA A 232 11.11 3.51 -4.09
C ALA A 232 11.18 4.90 -3.44
N PHE A 233 10.06 5.60 -3.30
CA PHE A 233 10.07 6.98 -2.81
C PHE A 233 9.17 7.24 -1.60
N GLY A 234 7.96 6.70 -1.55
CA GLY A 234 6.99 6.98 -0.48
C GLY A 234 7.53 6.69 0.92
N HIS A 235 8.18 5.55 1.14
CA HIS A 235 8.81 5.20 2.41
C HIS A 235 9.92 6.17 2.84
N ASN A 236 10.60 6.82 1.90
CA ASN A 236 11.60 7.85 2.18
C ASN A 236 10.97 9.15 2.69
N CYS A 237 9.67 9.35 2.45
CA CYS A 237 8.94 10.58 2.82
C CYS A 237 8.13 10.45 4.12
N GLU A 238 8.23 9.32 4.82
CA GLU A 238 7.69 9.15 6.17
C GLU A 238 8.61 9.86 7.18
N ALA A 239 8.09 10.88 7.87
CA ALA A 239 8.89 11.81 8.68
C ALA A 239 9.62 11.16 9.87
N ASP A 240 9.17 10.01 10.36
CA ASP A 240 9.91 9.23 11.36
C ASP A 240 11.21 8.65 10.79
N SER A 241 11.21 8.17 9.55
CA SER A 241 12.42 7.72 8.83
C SER A 241 13.36 8.90 8.55
N VAL A 242 12.81 10.08 8.23
CA VAL A 242 13.57 11.33 8.03
C VAL A 242 14.26 11.78 9.31
N LEU A 243 13.52 11.86 10.44
CA LEU A 243 14.04 12.23 11.75
C LEU A 243 15.08 11.22 12.27
N GLY A 244 14.86 9.93 11.97
CA GLY A 244 15.79 8.85 12.34
C GLY A 244 17.04 8.76 11.46
N GLY A 245 17.23 9.66 10.48
CA GLY A 245 18.38 9.63 9.56
C GLY A 245 18.39 8.40 8.62
N GLN A 246 17.23 7.80 8.39
CA GLN A 246 17.08 6.59 7.59
C GLN A 246 16.50 6.87 6.19
N SER A 247 16.47 8.13 5.76
CA SER A 247 15.91 8.56 4.48
C SER A 247 16.94 9.31 3.64
N ILE A 248 17.01 8.98 2.35
CA ILE A 248 17.86 9.69 1.36
C ILE A 248 17.38 11.12 1.07
N VAL A 249 16.21 11.52 1.56
CA VAL A 249 15.64 12.86 1.35
C VAL A 249 15.56 13.69 2.63
N ALA A 250 16.20 13.25 3.71
CA ALA A 250 16.13 13.91 5.02
C ALA A 250 16.55 15.39 4.99
N ASP A 251 17.53 15.74 4.18
CA ASP A 251 18.11 17.08 4.02
C ASP A 251 17.66 17.80 2.73
N LYS A 252 16.68 17.27 1.99
CA LYS A 252 16.34 17.73 0.63
C LYS A 252 15.02 18.49 0.51
N MET A 253 14.46 18.94 1.62
CA MET A 253 13.26 19.78 1.58
C MET A 253 13.52 21.06 0.76
N GLY A 254 12.70 21.31 -0.26
CA GLY A 254 12.86 22.43 -1.20
C GLY A 254 13.81 22.16 -2.36
N GLU A 255 14.49 21.02 -2.41
CA GLU A 255 15.39 20.66 -3.51
C GLU A 255 14.69 19.86 -4.62
N LYS A 256 15.30 19.87 -5.81
CA LYS A 256 14.93 19.03 -6.94
C LYS A 256 15.35 17.58 -6.70
N VAL A 257 14.36 16.72 -6.49
CA VAL A 257 14.54 15.26 -6.28
C VAL A 257 14.08 14.42 -7.46
N ALA A 258 13.33 15.03 -8.39
CA ALA A 258 12.78 14.39 -9.59
C ALA A 258 12.80 15.35 -10.79
N SER A 259 12.45 14.86 -11.98
CA SER A 259 12.27 15.72 -13.15
C SER A 259 11.06 16.64 -12.99
N ASP A 260 11.03 17.78 -13.72
CA ASP A 260 10.01 18.84 -13.60
C ASP A 260 8.59 18.39 -13.94
N ILE A 261 8.43 17.25 -14.60
CA ILE A 261 7.12 16.68 -14.93
C ILE A 261 6.57 15.76 -13.84
N VAL A 262 7.32 15.51 -12.76
CA VAL A 262 6.96 14.60 -11.68
C VAL A 262 6.28 15.34 -10.53
N THR A 263 5.06 14.94 -10.24
CA THR A 263 4.32 15.34 -9.02
C THR A 263 3.86 14.08 -8.32
N ILE A 264 4.30 13.88 -7.07
CA ILE A 264 3.96 12.69 -6.25
C ILE A 264 3.07 13.13 -5.10
N MET A 265 2.00 12.39 -4.90
CA MET A 265 0.99 12.66 -3.87
C MET A 265 0.71 11.42 -3.02
N ASP A 266 0.28 11.65 -1.78
CA ASP A 266 -0.41 10.67 -0.95
C ASP A 266 -1.79 11.21 -0.59
N ASP A 267 -2.85 10.52 -1.01
CA ASP A 267 -4.22 11.03 -0.87
C ASP A 267 -5.16 10.02 -0.20
N PRO A 268 -5.31 10.11 1.14
CA PRO A 268 -6.24 9.26 1.87
C PRO A 268 -7.72 9.51 1.55
N THR A 269 -8.06 10.64 0.88
CA THR A 269 -9.45 10.97 0.57
C THR A 269 -9.99 10.25 -0.66
N MET A 270 -9.12 9.69 -1.50
CA MET A 270 -9.55 8.87 -2.64
C MET A 270 -10.20 7.57 -2.14
N PRO A 271 -11.42 7.20 -2.61
CA PRO A 271 -12.14 6.01 -2.14
C PRO A 271 -11.52 4.71 -2.69
N LYS A 272 -10.28 4.44 -2.30
CA LYS A 272 -9.45 3.30 -2.67
C LYS A 272 -9.03 2.51 -1.43
N ASN A 273 -8.17 1.53 -1.55
CA ASN A 273 -7.84 0.65 -0.42
C ASN A 273 -7.17 1.37 0.76
N GLY A 274 -6.41 2.43 0.50
CA GLY A 274 -5.78 3.27 1.53
C GLY A 274 -6.68 4.35 2.13
N HIS A 275 -7.97 4.41 1.76
CA HIS A 275 -8.90 5.45 2.19
C HIS A 275 -9.25 5.39 3.68
N PHE A 276 -9.34 6.58 4.30
CA PHE A 276 -9.91 6.87 5.62
C PHE A 276 -10.20 8.37 5.73
N VAL A 277 -11.03 8.78 6.70
CA VAL A 277 -11.39 10.19 6.94
C VAL A 277 -10.60 10.76 8.11
N TYR A 278 -10.30 9.95 9.11
CA TYR A 278 -9.46 10.32 10.25
C TYR A 278 -8.36 9.29 10.45
N ASP A 279 -7.14 9.74 10.74
CA ASP A 279 -6.08 8.83 11.15
C ASP A 279 -6.26 8.36 12.60
N HIS A 280 -5.37 7.51 13.07
CA HIS A 280 -5.48 6.95 14.41
C HIS A 280 -4.89 7.84 15.52
N GLU A 281 -4.57 9.09 15.21
CA GLU A 281 -4.34 10.19 16.15
C GLU A 281 -5.52 11.17 16.16
N GLY A 282 -6.57 10.91 15.36
CA GLY A 282 -7.76 11.72 15.21
C GLY A 282 -7.56 12.97 14.34
N VAL A 283 -6.51 12.98 13.52
CA VAL A 283 -6.25 14.05 12.55
C VAL A 283 -7.09 13.78 11.29
N LYS A 284 -7.82 14.80 10.84
CA LYS A 284 -8.56 14.71 9.59
C LYS A 284 -7.59 14.52 8.41
N ALA A 285 -7.87 13.53 7.60
CA ALA A 285 -7.10 13.19 6.43
C ALA A 285 -7.28 14.21 5.30
N GLU A 286 -6.17 14.65 4.71
CA GLU A 286 -6.13 15.60 3.61
C GLU A 286 -5.18 15.10 2.51
N PRO A 287 -5.44 15.43 1.21
CA PRO A 287 -4.48 15.15 0.15
C PRO A 287 -3.15 15.84 0.41
N HIS A 288 -2.05 15.10 0.32
CA HIS A 288 -0.73 15.58 0.61
C HIS A 288 0.18 15.54 -0.62
N THR A 289 0.70 16.70 -1.02
CA THR A 289 1.71 16.78 -2.08
C THR A 289 3.09 16.56 -1.47
N ILE A 290 3.76 15.49 -1.89
CA ILE A 290 5.11 15.15 -1.44
C ILE A 290 6.15 15.80 -2.36
N VAL A 291 5.99 15.61 -3.67
CA VAL A 291 6.81 16.25 -4.71
C VAL A 291 5.91 17.05 -5.63
N ARG A 292 6.25 18.29 -5.88
CA ARG A 292 5.58 19.16 -6.84
C ARG A 292 6.55 19.58 -7.93
N ASP A 293 6.24 19.23 -9.18
CA ASP A 293 7.05 19.57 -10.35
C ASP A 293 8.56 19.35 -10.09
N GLY A 294 8.88 18.12 -9.61
CA GLY A 294 10.22 17.67 -9.29
C GLY A 294 10.82 18.14 -7.97
N THR A 295 10.19 19.07 -7.26
CA THR A 295 10.69 19.63 -5.99
C THR A 295 10.05 18.94 -4.81
N LEU A 296 10.83 18.50 -3.84
CA LEU A 296 10.32 17.94 -2.56
C LEU A 296 9.69 19.08 -1.73
N VAL A 297 8.40 18.97 -1.44
CA VAL A 297 7.63 20.03 -0.75
C VAL A 297 6.96 19.56 0.54
N GLY A 298 7.01 18.25 0.86
CA GLY A 298 6.37 17.73 2.06
C GLY A 298 6.81 16.34 2.46
N PHE A 299 6.57 16.01 3.73
CA PHE A 299 6.70 14.68 4.31
C PHE A 299 5.36 14.25 4.92
N LEU A 300 5.16 12.97 5.13
CA LEU A 300 4.02 12.43 5.87
C LEU A 300 4.30 12.55 7.37
N HIS A 301 3.34 13.08 8.14
CA HIS A 301 3.55 13.43 9.54
C HIS A 301 2.56 12.74 10.48
N SER A 302 3.06 12.38 11.69
CA SER A 302 2.28 12.20 12.91
C SER A 302 2.21 13.52 13.69
N LEU A 303 1.44 13.58 14.78
CA LEU A 303 1.42 14.74 15.69
C LEU A 303 2.82 15.04 16.25
N GLU A 304 3.62 14.00 16.53
CA GLU A 304 4.96 14.16 17.06
C GLU A 304 5.94 14.69 16.02
N SER A 305 6.02 14.06 14.86
CA SER A 305 6.94 14.52 13.81
C SER A 305 6.59 15.90 13.29
N ALA A 306 5.30 16.24 13.24
CA ALA A 306 4.84 17.58 12.90
C ALA A 306 5.33 18.63 13.92
N ALA A 307 5.27 18.30 15.23
CA ALA A 307 5.80 19.16 16.26
C ALA A 307 7.32 19.37 16.14
N LYS A 308 8.09 18.29 15.97
CA LYS A 308 9.55 18.31 15.84
C LYS A 308 10.03 19.05 14.59
N MET A 309 9.32 18.92 13.48
CA MET A 309 9.67 19.53 12.19
C MET A 309 8.96 20.85 11.92
N LYS A 310 8.14 21.36 12.86
CA LYS A 310 7.33 22.58 12.73
C LYS A 310 6.43 22.56 11.49
N ALA A 311 5.86 21.38 11.20
CA ALA A 311 4.94 21.11 10.10
C ALA A 311 3.49 21.01 10.59
N GLN A 312 2.55 20.88 9.66
CA GLN A 312 1.16 20.57 9.97
C GLN A 312 0.91 19.07 9.75
N PRO A 313 0.23 18.36 10.67
CA PRO A 313 -0.19 17.00 10.43
C PRO A 313 -1.35 16.96 9.43
N GLN A 314 -1.33 16.00 8.49
CA GLN A 314 -2.37 15.81 7.47
C GLN A 314 -3.09 14.47 7.59
N GLY A 315 -2.95 13.78 8.72
CA GLY A 315 -3.61 12.50 8.95
C GLY A 315 -2.86 11.33 8.28
N SER A 316 -1.67 11.00 8.78
CA SER A 316 -0.87 9.88 8.25
C SER A 316 -0.51 8.84 9.32
N ALA A 317 -0.89 9.03 10.58
CA ALA A 317 -0.55 8.14 11.67
C ALA A 317 -1.58 7.02 11.81
N ARG A 318 -1.23 5.80 11.44
CA ARG A 318 -2.14 4.63 11.51
C ARG A 318 -1.53 3.49 12.29
N ALA A 319 -2.36 2.71 12.95
CA ALA A 319 -1.97 1.48 13.66
C ALA A 319 -2.76 0.28 13.13
N ARG A 320 -2.16 -0.91 13.16
CA ARG A 320 -2.82 -2.15 12.70
C ARG A 320 -3.99 -2.54 13.60
N SER A 321 -3.87 -2.32 14.91
CA SER A 321 -4.89 -2.61 15.90
C SER A 321 -4.66 -1.80 17.19
N HIS A 322 -5.49 -2.03 18.22
CA HIS A 322 -5.30 -1.47 19.55
C HIS A 322 -3.97 -1.87 20.21
N GLN A 323 -3.35 -2.98 19.78
CA GLN A 323 -2.10 -3.51 20.35
C GLN A 323 -0.85 -2.75 19.91
N PHE A 324 -0.97 -1.81 18.98
CA PHE A 324 0.15 -1.06 18.43
C PHE A 324 -0.07 0.45 18.57
N PRO A 325 0.98 1.24 18.85
CA PRO A 325 0.88 2.69 18.71
C PRO A 325 0.73 3.07 17.24
N PRO A 326 0.06 4.20 16.92
CA PRO A 326 0.05 4.77 15.58
C PRO A 326 1.48 5.14 15.15
N ILE A 327 1.81 4.84 13.91
CA ILE A 327 3.04 5.24 13.24
C ILE A 327 2.72 5.84 11.88
N ILE A 328 3.65 6.62 11.33
CA ILE A 328 3.46 7.26 10.01
C ILE A 328 3.37 6.20 8.93
N ARG A 329 2.34 6.32 8.07
CA ARG A 329 2.05 5.38 6.99
C ARG A 329 1.52 6.11 5.76
N MET A 330 1.94 5.66 4.59
CA MET A 330 1.28 6.02 3.34
C MET A 330 -0.18 5.55 3.28
N SER A 331 -0.98 6.16 2.43
CA SER A 331 -2.38 5.82 2.15
C SER A 331 -2.57 5.38 0.70
N ASN A 332 -2.97 6.29 -0.19
CA ASN A 332 -3.05 6.10 -1.62
C ASN A 332 -1.96 6.94 -2.29
N THR A 333 -0.79 6.35 -2.48
CA THR A 333 0.39 7.05 -3.03
C THR A 333 0.42 6.97 -4.53
N TYR A 334 0.64 8.08 -5.24
CA TYR A 334 0.61 8.05 -6.69
C TYR A 334 1.45 9.12 -7.38
N LEU A 335 1.82 8.82 -8.65
CA LEU A 335 2.32 9.80 -9.61
C LEU A 335 1.13 10.48 -10.28
N ALA A 336 1.06 11.81 -10.19
CA ALA A 336 0.01 12.58 -10.84
C ALA A 336 0.12 12.51 -12.38
N PRO A 337 -1.00 12.41 -13.12
CA PRO A 337 -0.99 12.32 -14.58
C PRO A 337 -0.52 13.62 -15.24
N ARG A 338 -0.02 13.49 -16.47
CA ARG A 338 0.24 14.54 -17.44
C ARG A 338 -0.55 14.25 -18.73
N ASP A 339 -0.17 14.83 -19.85
CA ASP A 339 -1.02 14.84 -21.05
C ASP A 339 -0.62 13.84 -22.14
N MET A 340 0.53 13.15 -22.02
CA MET A 340 1.07 12.27 -23.06
C MET A 340 0.21 11.01 -23.27
N ALA A 341 -0.06 10.63 -24.51
CA ALA A 341 -0.68 9.37 -24.83
C ALA A 341 0.35 8.20 -24.76
N PHE A 342 -0.12 7.00 -24.42
CA PHE A 342 0.75 5.83 -24.31
C PHE A 342 1.45 5.50 -25.65
N GLU A 343 0.71 5.59 -26.76
CA GLU A 343 1.23 5.33 -28.10
C GLU A 343 2.30 6.33 -28.51
N GLU A 344 2.15 7.60 -28.14
CA GLU A 344 3.14 8.65 -28.34
C GLU A 344 4.40 8.37 -27.52
N MET A 345 4.21 7.97 -26.25
CA MET A 345 5.33 7.61 -25.35
C MET A 345 6.15 6.44 -25.89
N LEU A 346 5.48 5.41 -26.45
CA LEU A 346 6.16 4.28 -27.10
C LEU A 346 6.88 4.70 -28.38
N GLY A 347 6.22 5.51 -29.22
CA GLY A 347 6.74 5.96 -30.52
C GLY A 347 8.11 6.63 -30.45
N ASP A 348 8.41 7.29 -29.36
CA ASP A 348 9.69 7.93 -29.09
C ASP A 348 10.82 6.97 -28.69
N VAL A 349 10.51 5.71 -28.34
CA VAL A 349 11.49 4.73 -27.84
C VAL A 349 12.10 3.94 -29.00
N LYS A 350 13.36 4.21 -29.33
CA LYS A 350 14.09 3.45 -30.35
C LYS A 350 14.38 2.01 -29.94
N ARG A 351 14.79 1.83 -28.68
CA ARG A 351 15.05 0.54 -28.05
C ARG A 351 14.82 0.64 -26.55
N GLY A 352 13.97 -0.22 -26.01
CA GLY A 352 13.59 -0.18 -24.61
C GLY A 352 12.85 -1.42 -24.17
N VAL A 353 12.23 -1.35 -22.98
CA VAL A 353 11.41 -2.42 -22.42
C VAL A 353 10.13 -1.80 -21.86
N TYR A 354 8.98 -2.37 -22.24
CA TYR A 354 7.69 -2.08 -21.60
C TYR A 354 7.41 -3.11 -20.52
N LEU A 355 7.00 -2.67 -19.34
CA LEU A 355 6.84 -3.51 -18.15
C LEU A 355 5.43 -3.36 -17.58
N THR A 356 4.80 -4.49 -17.25
CA THR A 356 3.46 -4.51 -16.68
C THR A 356 3.31 -5.47 -15.51
N GLY A 357 2.50 -5.07 -14.53
CA GLY A 357 2.27 -5.84 -13.32
C GLY A 357 3.52 -5.95 -12.45
N MET A 358 3.36 -5.92 -11.14
CA MET A 358 4.50 -6.00 -10.22
C MET A 358 4.30 -7.11 -9.20
N ASN A 359 5.26 -8.02 -9.11
CA ASN A 359 5.24 -9.13 -8.16
C ASN A 359 5.77 -8.71 -6.77
N SER A 360 6.79 -7.87 -6.75
CA SER A 360 7.39 -7.37 -5.51
C SER A 360 8.30 -6.18 -5.77
N GLY A 361 8.39 -5.28 -4.79
CA GLY A 361 9.36 -4.20 -4.72
C GLY A 361 10.08 -4.22 -3.40
N TYR A 362 11.30 -3.73 -3.39
CA TYR A 362 12.11 -3.51 -2.20
C TYR A 362 12.94 -2.26 -2.40
N VAL A 363 13.05 -1.45 -1.35
CA VAL A 363 13.94 -0.30 -1.29
C VAL A 363 14.78 -0.34 -0.01
N GLU A 364 16.06 -0.07 -0.14
CA GLU A 364 16.94 0.26 0.98
C GLU A 364 16.91 1.77 1.17
N THR A 365 16.05 2.26 2.06
CA THR A 365 15.74 3.70 2.21
C THR A 365 16.96 4.56 2.53
N GLN A 366 17.96 4.02 3.25
CA GLN A 366 19.20 4.72 3.59
C GLN A 366 20.14 4.91 2.39
N LYS A 367 20.09 4.03 1.40
CA LYS A 367 20.92 4.09 0.17
C LYS A 367 20.13 4.51 -1.05
N GLY A 368 18.81 4.46 -0.97
CA GLY A 368 17.93 4.72 -2.09
C GLY A 368 18.05 3.70 -3.21
N GLN A 369 18.56 2.50 -2.92
CA GLN A 369 18.66 1.43 -3.90
C GLN A 369 17.35 0.65 -3.94
N PHE A 370 16.75 0.52 -5.11
CA PHE A 370 15.55 -0.28 -5.32
C PHE A 370 15.79 -1.48 -6.23
N THR A 371 14.98 -2.52 -5.99
CA THR A 371 14.84 -3.68 -6.87
C THR A 371 13.36 -4.01 -6.99
N CYS A 372 12.86 -4.10 -8.23
CA CYS A 372 11.48 -4.49 -8.50
C CYS A 372 11.45 -5.72 -9.40
N ARG A 373 10.60 -6.69 -9.07
CA ARG A 373 10.27 -7.84 -9.91
C ARG A 373 8.94 -7.61 -10.59
N VAL A 374 8.94 -7.71 -11.89
CA VAL A 374 7.80 -7.40 -12.74
C VAL A 374 7.19 -8.69 -13.25
N GLU A 375 5.87 -8.73 -13.42
CA GLU A 375 5.17 -9.94 -13.89
C GLU A 375 5.56 -10.28 -15.31
N GLN A 376 5.54 -9.30 -16.21
CA GLN A 376 5.82 -9.50 -17.63
C GLN A 376 6.32 -8.20 -18.28
N GLY A 377 6.94 -8.33 -19.44
CA GLY A 377 7.41 -7.19 -20.23
C GLY A 377 7.40 -7.48 -21.72
N TRP A 378 7.72 -6.47 -22.49
CA TRP A 378 7.93 -6.56 -23.94
C TRP A 378 9.14 -5.75 -24.34
N LEU A 379 9.91 -6.25 -25.30
CA LEU A 379 10.90 -5.42 -25.97
C LEU A 379 10.19 -4.32 -26.76
N ILE A 380 10.76 -3.12 -26.72
CA ILE A 380 10.37 -2.01 -27.58
C ILE A 380 11.45 -1.83 -28.62
N GLU A 381 11.08 -1.90 -29.89
CA GLU A 381 11.96 -1.56 -31.02
C GLU A 381 11.24 -0.60 -31.95
N ARG A 382 11.82 0.58 -32.16
CA ARG A 382 11.29 1.64 -33.04
C ARG A 382 9.83 2.01 -32.73
N GLY A 383 9.49 2.11 -31.46
CA GLY A 383 8.14 2.46 -31.00
C GLY A 383 7.12 1.33 -30.98
N GLU A 384 7.50 0.11 -31.31
CA GLU A 384 6.60 -1.04 -31.38
C GLU A 384 6.97 -2.09 -30.33
N LEU A 385 5.93 -2.74 -29.73
CA LEU A 385 6.10 -3.86 -28.83
C LEU A 385 6.43 -5.13 -29.62
N GLN A 386 7.52 -5.79 -29.26
CA GLN A 386 8.04 -6.99 -29.92
C GLN A 386 7.92 -8.21 -28.99
N ASP A 387 9.05 -8.89 -28.75
CA ASP A 387 9.10 -10.14 -27.97
C ASP A 387 8.55 -9.97 -26.55
N HIS A 388 7.68 -10.88 -26.14
CA HIS A 388 7.17 -11.01 -24.78
C HIS A 388 8.25 -11.53 -23.85
N LEU A 389 8.42 -10.88 -22.69
CA LEU A 389 9.46 -11.15 -21.70
C LEU A 389 8.88 -11.65 -20.38
N ARG A 390 9.56 -12.61 -19.75
CA ARG A 390 9.26 -13.18 -18.44
C ARG A 390 10.40 -12.96 -17.45
N ASP A 391 10.13 -13.13 -16.17
CA ASP A 391 11.15 -13.08 -15.09
C ASP A 391 11.96 -11.77 -15.07
N VAL A 392 11.32 -10.64 -15.40
CA VAL A 392 11.99 -9.35 -15.51
C VAL A 392 12.23 -8.74 -14.13
N SER A 393 13.41 -8.18 -13.91
CA SER A 393 13.72 -7.33 -12.78
C SER A 393 14.31 -6.01 -13.23
N ILE A 394 13.99 -4.95 -12.49
CA ILE A 394 14.62 -3.62 -12.65
C ILE A 394 15.29 -3.21 -11.36
N ASN A 395 16.42 -2.52 -11.50
CA ASN A 395 17.23 -2.05 -10.38
C ASN A 395 17.74 -0.64 -10.66
N GLY A 396 17.96 0.12 -9.60
CA GLY A 396 18.51 1.46 -9.74
C GLY A 396 18.62 2.21 -8.42
N LEU A 397 19.01 3.47 -8.54
CA LEU A 397 18.96 4.43 -7.45
C LEU A 397 17.70 5.29 -7.60
N THR A 398 16.94 5.45 -6.54
CA THR A 398 15.63 6.11 -6.53
C THR A 398 15.68 7.52 -7.09
N LEU A 399 16.60 8.37 -6.59
CA LEU A 399 16.67 9.76 -7.03
C LEU A 399 17.14 9.90 -8.48
N ASP A 400 18.02 9.01 -8.93
CA ASP A 400 18.45 9.00 -10.33
C ASP A 400 17.30 8.57 -11.24
N ALA A 401 16.56 7.53 -10.87
CA ALA A 401 15.39 7.09 -11.62
C ALA A 401 14.31 8.17 -11.70
N LEU A 402 13.99 8.86 -10.58
CA LEU A 402 13.01 9.95 -10.56
C LEU A 402 13.45 11.16 -11.42
N LYS A 403 14.72 11.52 -11.42
CA LYS A 403 15.28 12.59 -12.27
C LYS A 403 15.28 12.22 -13.73
N ASN A 404 15.36 10.92 -14.06
CA ASN A 404 15.35 10.40 -15.41
C ASN A 404 13.96 9.99 -15.92
N ILE A 405 12.88 10.38 -15.23
CA ILE A 405 11.52 10.28 -15.79
C ILE A 405 11.39 11.33 -16.87
N THR A 406 11.21 10.87 -18.11
CA THR A 406 11.23 11.72 -19.34
C THR A 406 9.86 11.87 -19.98
N ALA A 407 8.87 11.07 -19.57
CA ALA A 407 7.49 11.18 -20.03
C ALA A 407 6.52 10.68 -18.96
N VAL A 408 5.36 11.31 -18.83
CA VAL A 408 4.27 10.91 -17.92
C VAL A 408 2.95 10.98 -18.69
N GLY A 409 2.19 9.91 -18.66
CA GLY A 409 0.95 9.73 -19.40
C GLY A 409 -0.26 10.40 -18.77
N LYS A 410 -1.40 10.32 -19.48
CA LYS A 410 -2.71 10.82 -19.05
C LYS A 410 -3.62 9.75 -18.45
N ASP A 411 -3.32 8.49 -18.64
CA ASP A 411 -4.15 7.32 -18.38
C ASP A 411 -4.00 6.76 -16.96
N PHE A 412 -4.12 7.66 -15.99
CA PHE A 412 -4.00 7.36 -14.56
C PHE A 412 -4.94 6.26 -14.08
N LYS A 413 -4.38 5.33 -13.28
CA LYS A 413 -5.17 4.35 -12.51
C LYS A 413 -4.58 4.19 -11.11
N MET A 414 -5.46 4.08 -10.12
CA MET A 414 -5.17 3.61 -8.77
C MET A 414 -5.64 2.16 -8.70
N ASP A 415 -4.74 1.21 -8.88
CA ASP A 415 -5.09 -0.21 -9.12
C ASP A 415 -4.04 -1.18 -8.54
N SER A 416 -3.46 -0.79 -7.42
CA SER A 416 -2.51 -1.64 -6.67
C SER A 416 -2.90 -1.74 -5.20
N PRO A 417 -4.15 -2.18 -4.89
CA PRO A 417 -4.56 -2.38 -3.51
C PRO A 417 -3.68 -3.43 -2.85
N GLY A 418 -3.17 -3.12 -1.66
CA GLY A 418 -2.26 -3.99 -0.95
C GLY A 418 -2.19 -3.70 0.55
N THR A 419 -1.20 -4.32 1.18
CA THR A 419 -0.88 -4.13 2.59
C THR A 419 0.58 -3.74 2.71
N CYS A 420 0.85 -2.53 3.15
CA CYS A 420 2.18 -2.05 3.42
C CYS A 420 2.64 -2.46 4.82
N GLY A 421 3.84 -3.04 4.94
CA GLY A 421 4.43 -3.49 6.20
C GLY A 421 5.48 -2.53 6.73
N LYS A 422 5.35 -2.08 8.01
CA LYS A 422 6.36 -1.29 8.72
C LYS A 422 6.30 -1.60 10.22
N MET A 423 7.43 -1.85 10.85
CA MET A 423 7.54 -2.15 12.29
C MET A 423 6.55 -3.25 12.76
N GLY A 424 6.38 -4.33 11.97
CA GLY A 424 5.45 -5.42 12.27
C GLY A 424 3.97 -5.10 12.06
N GLN A 425 3.63 -3.91 11.57
CA GLN A 425 2.26 -3.48 11.33
C GLN A 425 1.94 -3.49 9.83
N GLY A 426 0.99 -4.33 9.41
CA GLY A 426 0.44 -4.33 8.05
C GLY A 426 -0.75 -3.38 7.95
N ILE A 427 -0.69 -2.38 7.08
CA ILE A 427 -1.74 -1.37 6.90
C ILE A 427 -2.26 -1.41 5.46
N PRO A 428 -3.59 -1.34 5.23
CA PRO A 428 -4.15 -1.22 3.90
C PRO A 428 -3.65 0.06 3.19
N THR A 429 -3.15 -0.09 1.97
CA THR A 429 -2.69 0.99 1.10
C THR A 429 -3.12 0.74 -0.33
N ASP A 430 -3.09 1.76 -1.15
CA ASP A 430 -3.18 1.63 -2.61
C ASP A 430 -2.07 2.44 -3.27
N ALA A 431 -1.75 2.10 -4.50
CA ALA A 431 -0.77 2.83 -5.25
C ALA A 431 -1.21 2.99 -6.71
N GLY A 432 -0.85 4.11 -7.33
CA GLY A 432 -1.28 4.41 -8.68
C GLY A 432 -0.30 5.26 -9.47
N ALA A 433 -0.44 5.19 -10.78
CA ALA A 433 0.28 6.02 -11.73
C ALA A 433 -0.46 6.06 -13.06
N PRO A 434 -0.14 6.98 -13.99
CA PRO A 434 -0.30 6.74 -15.41
C PRO A 434 0.85 5.89 -15.95
N HIS A 435 0.87 5.52 -17.23
CA HIS A 435 2.11 5.09 -17.86
C HIS A 435 3.16 6.18 -17.75
N PHE A 436 4.42 5.80 -17.55
CA PHE A 436 5.52 6.74 -17.62
C PHE A 436 6.81 6.08 -18.11
N ARG A 437 7.74 6.90 -18.59
CA ARG A 437 9.01 6.47 -19.16
C ARG A 437 10.17 6.92 -18.30
N ILE A 438 11.10 6.02 -18.03
CA ILE A 438 12.34 6.28 -17.30
C ILE A 438 13.51 5.87 -18.18
N ASP A 439 14.49 6.74 -18.31
CA ASP A 439 15.73 6.42 -19.00
C ASP A 439 16.80 5.88 -18.04
N GLY A 440 17.68 5.02 -18.54
CA GLY A 440 18.86 4.59 -17.79
C GLY A 440 18.62 3.55 -16.69
N ILE A 441 17.55 2.76 -16.77
CA ILE A 441 17.23 1.70 -15.80
C ILE A 441 17.97 0.41 -16.13
N VAL A 442 18.56 -0.22 -15.11
CA VAL A 442 19.16 -1.55 -15.24
C VAL A 442 18.05 -2.59 -15.28
N VAL A 443 17.99 -3.30 -16.39
CA VAL A 443 17.08 -4.43 -16.65
C VAL A 443 17.86 -5.72 -16.59
N GLY A 444 17.30 -6.75 -15.97
CA GLY A 444 17.82 -8.10 -15.91
C GLY A 444 16.74 -9.10 -15.53
N GLY A 445 17.15 -10.33 -15.23
CA GLY A 445 16.23 -11.39 -14.82
C GLY A 445 16.91 -12.77 -14.81
N ARG A 446 16.13 -13.82 -14.54
CA ARG A 446 16.61 -15.20 -14.66
C ARG A 446 16.80 -15.55 -16.14
N GLN A 447 17.99 -16.03 -16.47
CA GLN A 447 18.29 -16.61 -17.78
C GLN A 447 17.84 -18.06 -17.84
#